data_d964cb497db2b5dd77a26b5886d3811a
#
_entry.id   d964cb497db2b5dd77a26b5886d3811a
#
_cell.length_a   1.000
_cell.length_b   1.000
_cell.length_c   1.000
_cell.angle_alpha   90.00
_cell.angle_beta   90.00
_cell.angle_gamma   90.00
#
_symmetry.space_group_name_H-M   'P 1'
#
loop_
_entity.id
_entity.type
_entity.pdbx_description
1 polymer ?
#
loop_
_entity_poly.entity_id
_entity_poly.type
_entity_poly.pdbx_seq_one_letter_code
_entity_poly.pdbx_strand_id
1 'polypeptide(L)'
;MLQIQSFVMFAVLAGLALLPQSAVAQQAKLTAEQLLRQYVPLQKGVEYDTPKPEELAKCRLVQEKNSYVIYGPANEPLRRFTDSNGDGPPDMFRYYRLGLEVYREVDTNGDYKARRNTRPDQFRWMNWGGTRWGVDLDEDGRIDTWKVISAQEAARVAVEALIAGDLKALSTVMLNEADIQALKVPAAMAKQLQDATADLPKKAQASVANAKVLNTRSVWVRFDPPPPGLVLAEQSGAARDLVVYENAMAYVQNGEKLDLISVGEMVQVGDVWKLVSVPTPLDTSGQAVVVMGGILMQSGMGGDSAGPTQEMSADMQKVLADLQKLDENSPPPDAAPKTLVDYNVARANLSEKLAGLSRTEDEQLQWIQQLTDSLSTAAQSGLYP
;
A
#
# COMPACT_ATOMS: atom_id res chain seq x y z
N MET A 1 29.84 0.51 11.52
CA MET A 1 30.64 0.03 12.68
C MET A 1 29.77 -0.44 13.85
N LEU A 2 28.47 -0.73 13.63
CA LEU A 2 27.52 -1.21 14.68
C LEU A 2 27.12 -2.68 14.54
N GLN A 3 27.68 -3.42 13.59
CA GLN A 3 27.28 -4.80 13.28
C GLN A 3 28.04 -5.90 14.02
N ILE A 4 29.05 -5.58 14.79
CA ILE A 4 29.94 -6.60 15.39
C ILE A 4 29.47 -7.06 16.77
N GLN A 5 28.60 -6.33 17.47
CA GLN A 5 28.20 -6.66 18.84
C GLN A 5 27.01 -7.65 18.95
N SER A 6 26.19 -7.79 17.95
CA SER A 6 25.01 -8.71 17.98
C SER A 6 25.40 -10.19 18.03
N PHE A 7 26.62 -10.49 17.61
CA PHE A 7 27.09 -11.86 17.34
C PHE A 7 27.54 -12.67 18.54
N VAL A 8 28.02 -12.00 19.60
CA VAL A 8 28.60 -12.70 20.74
C VAL A 8 27.54 -13.33 21.65
N MET A 9 26.29 -12.86 21.56
CA MET A 9 25.26 -13.24 22.51
C MET A 9 24.41 -14.47 22.12
N PHE A 10 24.32 -14.82 20.82
CA PHE A 10 23.57 -16.02 20.41
C PHE A 10 24.25 -17.33 20.79
N ALA A 11 25.57 -17.35 20.80
CA ALA A 11 26.34 -18.48 21.30
C ALA A 11 26.10 -18.77 22.78
N VAL A 12 25.61 -17.77 23.53
CA VAL A 12 25.34 -17.88 24.98
C VAL A 12 23.97 -18.46 25.27
N LEU A 13 22.94 -18.21 24.45
CA LEU A 13 21.60 -18.83 24.61
C LEU A 13 21.59 -20.29 24.17
N ALA A 14 22.35 -20.66 23.15
CA ALA A 14 22.48 -22.05 22.69
C ALA A 14 23.30 -22.94 23.67
N GLY A 15 24.22 -22.33 24.42
CA GLY A 15 25.08 -23.06 25.37
C GLY A 15 24.40 -23.46 26.66
N LEU A 16 23.23 -22.95 27.00
CA LEU A 16 22.54 -23.24 28.26
C LEU A 16 21.92 -24.67 28.34
N ALA A 17 21.74 -25.34 27.22
CA ALA A 17 21.04 -26.62 27.16
C ALA A 17 21.95 -27.87 27.32
N LEU A 18 23.28 -27.76 27.22
CA LEU A 18 24.16 -28.92 27.04
C LEU A 18 25.44 -28.94 27.88
N LEU A 19 25.58 -28.15 28.95
CA LEU A 19 26.77 -28.22 29.80
C LEU A 19 26.47 -28.97 31.11
N PRO A 20 27.38 -29.91 31.56
CA PRO A 20 27.23 -30.52 32.85
C PRO A 20 27.33 -29.48 33.98
N GLN A 21 26.55 -29.65 35.02
CA GLN A 21 26.37 -28.71 36.15
C GLN A 21 27.64 -28.18 36.85
N SER A 22 28.82 -28.70 36.54
CA SER A 22 30.10 -28.28 37.12
C SER A 22 30.85 -27.19 36.37
N ALA A 23 30.37 -26.75 35.18
CA ALA A 23 30.99 -25.70 34.40
C ALA A 23 30.22 -24.36 34.42
N VAL A 24 29.25 -24.19 35.34
CA VAL A 24 28.45 -22.96 35.48
C VAL A 24 29.18 -21.91 36.30
N ALA A 25 30.45 -21.66 36.00
CA ALA A 25 31.16 -20.51 36.54
C ALA A 25 31.02 -19.35 35.57
N GLN A 26 30.11 -18.39 35.90
CA GLN A 26 30.06 -17.01 35.35
C GLN A 26 29.72 -16.84 33.86
N GLN A 27 28.68 -17.46 33.39
CA GLN A 27 27.96 -16.83 32.23
C GLN A 27 27.19 -15.64 32.78
N ALA A 28 27.51 -14.44 32.29
CA ALA A 28 26.77 -13.22 32.64
C ALA A 28 25.28 -13.43 32.31
N LYS A 29 24.44 -13.43 33.35
CA LYS A 29 23.01 -13.69 33.22
C LYS A 29 22.41 -12.54 32.37
N LEU A 30 21.94 -12.84 31.17
CA LEU A 30 21.28 -11.88 30.29
C LEU A 30 20.15 -11.17 31.02
N THR A 31 20.15 -9.84 30.99
CA THR A 31 19.10 -9.03 31.61
C THR A 31 18.02 -8.67 30.62
N ALA A 32 16.80 -8.42 31.13
CA ALA A 32 15.70 -7.92 30.30
C ALA A 32 16.08 -6.62 29.56
N GLU A 33 16.81 -5.72 30.24
CA GLU A 33 17.29 -4.47 29.66
C GLU A 33 18.23 -4.70 28.46
N GLN A 34 19.19 -5.60 28.57
CA GLN A 34 20.12 -5.92 27.48
C GLN A 34 19.38 -6.45 26.28
N LEU A 35 18.42 -7.35 26.47
CA LEU A 35 17.61 -7.92 25.39
C LEU A 35 16.68 -6.88 24.77
N LEU A 36 16.04 -6.00 25.54
CA LEU A 36 15.19 -4.92 25.01
C LEU A 36 15.98 -3.94 24.14
N ARG A 37 17.23 -3.64 24.51
CA ARG A 37 18.10 -2.77 23.70
C ARG A 37 18.61 -3.44 22.43
N GLN A 38 18.83 -4.73 22.47
CA GLN A 38 19.41 -5.50 21.37
C GLN A 38 18.36 -5.92 20.35
N TYR A 39 17.20 -6.39 20.80
CA TYR A 39 16.14 -6.90 19.93
C TYR A 39 15.09 -5.82 19.63
N VAL A 40 15.33 -5.13 18.53
CA VAL A 40 14.41 -4.17 17.92
C VAL A 40 13.94 -4.74 16.58
N PRO A 41 12.74 -4.38 16.07
CA PRO A 41 12.26 -4.84 14.78
C PRO A 41 13.25 -4.56 13.66
N LEU A 42 13.49 -5.53 12.79
CA LEU A 42 14.34 -5.38 11.60
C LEU A 42 13.65 -4.52 10.53
N GLN A 43 12.33 -4.62 10.44
CA GLN A 43 11.55 -3.83 9.50
C GLN A 43 11.18 -2.46 10.09
N LYS A 44 11.16 -1.44 9.24
CA LYS A 44 10.77 -0.08 9.62
C LYS A 44 9.25 0.05 9.85
N GLY A 45 8.85 1.09 10.58
CA GLY A 45 7.43 1.42 10.75
C GLY A 45 6.65 0.45 11.64
N VAL A 46 7.33 -0.35 12.45
CA VAL A 46 6.69 -1.19 13.48
C VAL A 46 6.45 -0.37 14.72
N GLU A 47 5.18 -0.24 15.11
CA GLU A 47 4.79 0.39 16.38
C GLU A 47 4.70 -0.66 17.49
N TYR A 48 5.57 -0.56 18.47
CA TYR A 48 5.67 -1.52 19.58
C TYR A 48 6.09 -0.82 20.89
N ASP A 49 5.75 -1.45 22.01
CA ASP A 49 6.07 -0.88 23.31
C ASP A 49 7.56 -0.97 23.63
N THR A 50 8.11 0.16 24.07
CA THR A 50 9.46 0.27 24.60
C THR A 50 9.39 1.00 25.94
N PRO A 51 9.81 0.36 27.04
CA PRO A 51 9.81 0.99 28.37
C PRO A 51 10.71 2.23 28.37
N LYS A 52 10.36 3.19 29.19
CA LYS A 52 11.21 4.34 29.48
C LYS A 52 12.49 3.90 30.19
N PRO A 53 13.59 4.66 30.09
CA PRO A 53 14.86 4.30 30.75
C PRO A 53 14.72 3.97 32.24
N GLU A 54 13.90 4.73 32.97
CA GLU A 54 13.63 4.55 34.40
C GLU A 54 12.78 3.27 34.73
N GLU A 55 12.16 2.70 33.72
CA GLU A 55 11.32 1.52 33.84
C GLU A 55 12.07 0.21 33.50
N LEU A 56 13.20 0.32 32.81
CA LEU A 56 13.96 -0.86 32.35
C LEU A 56 14.36 -1.80 33.49
N ALA A 57 14.74 -1.23 34.64
CA ALA A 57 15.11 -2.02 35.82
C ALA A 57 13.94 -2.81 36.44
N LYS A 58 12.69 -2.46 36.12
CA LYS A 58 11.47 -3.15 36.56
C LYS A 58 11.06 -4.26 35.61
N CYS A 59 11.64 -4.32 34.39
CA CYS A 59 11.35 -5.35 33.41
C CYS A 59 11.93 -6.72 33.86
N ARG A 60 11.19 -7.78 33.57
CA ARG A 60 11.55 -9.13 33.99
C ARG A 60 11.70 -10.06 32.80
N LEU A 61 12.79 -10.83 32.77
CA LEU A 61 12.97 -11.93 31.83
C LEU A 61 12.44 -13.23 32.50
N VAL A 62 11.46 -13.86 31.88
CA VAL A 62 10.85 -15.08 32.33
C VAL A 62 11.04 -16.17 31.28
N GLN A 63 11.52 -17.35 31.72
CA GLN A 63 11.58 -18.53 30.87
C GLN A 63 10.25 -19.28 30.96
N GLU A 64 9.63 -19.51 29.81
CA GLU A 64 8.42 -20.31 29.66
C GLU A 64 8.73 -21.44 28.68
N LYS A 65 8.40 -22.67 28.99
CA LYS A 65 8.58 -23.88 28.18
C LYS A 65 9.69 -23.75 27.10
N ASN A 66 9.32 -23.32 25.88
CA ASN A 66 10.21 -23.13 24.75
C ASN A 66 10.40 -21.62 24.37
N SER A 67 10.16 -20.72 25.30
CA SER A 67 10.21 -19.28 25.05
C SER A 67 10.86 -18.54 26.21
N TYR A 68 11.44 -17.39 25.88
CA TYR A 68 11.81 -16.35 26.84
C TYR A 68 10.90 -15.15 26.61
N VAL A 69 10.28 -14.65 27.67
CA VAL A 69 9.37 -13.51 27.62
C VAL A 69 9.91 -12.38 28.46
N ILE A 70 9.93 -11.17 27.91
CA ILE A 70 10.21 -9.96 28.66
C ILE A 70 8.89 -9.31 29.00
N TYR A 71 8.62 -9.20 30.30
CA TYR A 71 7.48 -8.47 30.84
C TYR A 71 7.88 -7.09 31.31
N GLY A 72 7.04 -6.09 31.02
CA GLY A 72 7.18 -4.73 31.49
C GLY A 72 6.72 -4.52 32.92
N PRO A 73 6.77 -3.26 33.41
CA PRO A 73 6.43 -2.91 34.81
C PRO A 73 5.01 -3.27 35.23
N ALA A 74 4.03 -3.19 34.32
CA ALA A 74 2.63 -3.52 34.55
C ALA A 74 2.31 -5.01 34.24
N ASN A 75 3.34 -5.85 34.11
CA ASN A 75 3.23 -7.26 33.76
C ASN A 75 2.70 -7.53 32.35
N GLU A 76 2.79 -6.58 31.46
CA GLU A 76 2.51 -6.69 30.03
C GLU A 76 3.67 -7.36 29.29
N PRO A 77 3.44 -8.25 28.31
CA PRO A 77 4.48 -8.79 27.47
C PRO A 77 5.01 -7.69 26.53
N LEU A 78 6.33 -7.54 26.45
CA LEU A 78 7.02 -6.61 25.56
C LEU A 78 7.69 -7.31 24.40
N ARG A 79 8.34 -8.45 24.67
CA ARG A 79 9.04 -9.30 23.69
C ARG A 79 8.86 -10.76 24.06
N ARG A 80 8.81 -11.60 23.03
CA ARG A 80 8.87 -13.05 23.21
C ARG A 80 9.81 -13.65 22.17
N PHE A 81 10.72 -14.48 22.64
CA PHE A 81 11.67 -15.24 21.83
C PHE A 81 11.31 -16.72 21.97
N THR A 82 10.96 -17.37 20.87
CA THR A 82 10.48 -18.77 20.88
C THR A 82 11.40 -19.63 20.03
N ASP A 83 11.79 -20.77 20.57
CA ASP A 83 12.38 -21.90 19.84
C ASP A 83 11.20 -22.80 19.41
N SER A 84 10.76 -22.70 18.17
CA SER A 84 9.56 -23.41 17.70
C SER A 84 9.89 -24.80 17.17
N ASN A 85 11.13 -25.02 16.73
CA ASN A 85 11.61 -26.29 16.17
C ASN A 85 12.31 -27.19 17.21
N GLY A 86 12.67 -26.65 18.40
CA GLY A 86 13.26 -27.39 19.50
C GLY A 86 14.76 -27.62 19.37
N ASP A 87 15.47 -26.84 18.56
CA ASP A 87 16.90 -26.97 18.31
C ASP A 87 17.77 -26.10 19.25
N GLY A 88 17.13 -25.30 20.10
CA GLY A 88 17.72 -24.51 21.19
C GLY A 88 17.77 -23.01 20.97
N PRO A 89 18.21 -22.46 19.83
CA PRO A 89 18.11 -21.04 19.53
C PRO A 89 16.68 -20.64 19.20
N PRO A 90 16.23 -19.40 19.58
CA PRO A 90 14.97 -18.88 19.12
C PRO A 90 14.97 -18.67 17.61
N ASP A 91 13.90 -19.11 16.96
CA ASP A 91 13.62 -18.92 15.54
C ASP A 91 12.43 -17.98 15.29
N MET A 92 11.78 -17.49 16.36
CA MET A 92 10.66 -16.58 16.27
C MET A 92 10.77 -15.46 17.30
N PHE A 93 10.70 -14.22 16.84
CA PHE A 93 10.84 -12.98 17.61
C PHE A 93 9.55 -12.18 17.52
N ARG A 94 8.86 -11.97 18.66
CA ARG A 94 7.56 -11.32 18.72
C ARG A 94 7.64 -10.02 19.49
N TYR A 95 6.93 -9.01 18.99
CA TYR A 95 6.89 -7.65 19.53
C TYR A 95 5.45 -7.30 19.87
N TYR A 96 5.28 -6.64 21.02
CA TYR A 96 3.97 -6.37 21.59
C TYR A 96 3.72 -4.87 21.74
N ARG A 97 2.44 -4.48 21.65
CA ARG A 97 1.94 -3.14 21.98
C ARG A 97 0.66 -3.28 22.76
N LEU A 98 0.59 -2.61 23.93
CA LEU A 98 -0.55 -2.68 24.84
C LEU A 98 -0.94 -4.15 25.19
N GLY A 99 0.05 -5.01 25.32
CA GLY A 99 -0.14 -6.44 25.62
C GLY A 99 -0.56 -7.31 24.44
N LEU A 100 -0.76 -6.73 23.25
CA LEU A 100 -1.12 -7.47 22.03
C LEU A 100 0.10 -7.65 21.14
N GLU A 101 0.24 -8.82 20.52
CA GLU A 101 1.27 -9.05 19.51
C GLU A 101 0.94 -8.24 18.25
N VAL A 102 1.87 -7.39 17.83
CA VAL A 102 1.69 -6.50 16.67
C VAL A 102 2.63 -6.83 15.52
N TYR A 103 3.73 -7.55 15.81
CA TYR A 103 4.72 -7.89 14.79
C TYR A 103 5.53 -9.11 15.20
N ARG A 104 5.93 -9.90 14.22
CA ARG A 104 6.90 -11.00 14.42
C ARG A 104 7.84 -11.15 13.25
N GLU A 105 9.00 -11.67 13.56
CA GLU A 105 10.04 -12.11 12.65
C GLU A 105 10.24 -13.61 12.84
N VAL A 106 10.41 -14.35 11.76
CA VAL A 106 10.56 -15.81 11.79
C VAL A 106 11.71 -16.21 10.88
N ASP A 107 12.59 -17.05 11.40
CA ASP A 107 13.58 -17.80 10.65
C ASP A 107 12.97 -19.18 10.32
N THR A 108 12.49 -19.35 9.08
CA THR A 108 11.77 -20.57 8.71
C THR A 108 12.69 -21.64 8.14
N ASN A 109 13.89 -21.28 7.70
CA ASN A 109 14.87 -22.19 7.14
C ASN A 109 15.89 -22.70 8.15
N GLY A 110 15.91 -22.12 9.38
CA GLY A 110 16.75 -22.53 10.49
C GLY A 110 18.23 -22.21 10.30
N ASP A 111 18.57 -21.28 9.41
CA ASP A 111 19.95 -20.98 9.12
C ASP A 111 20.52 -19.78 9.88
N TYR A 112 19.69 -19.04 10.60
CA TYR A 112 20.10 -17.97 11.51
C TYR A 112 21.20 -18.41 12.49
N LYS A 113 21.18 -19.68 12.86
CA LYS A 113 22.20 -20.34 13.70
C LYS A 113 23.48 -20.68 12.94
N ALA A 114 23.36 -21.13 11.68
CA ALA A 114 24.46 -21.71 10.92
C ALA A 114 25.34 -20.67 10.26
N ARG A 115 24.79 -19.54 9.90
CA ARG A 115 25.48 -18.48 9.15
C ARG A 115 25.56 -17.20 9.96
N ARG A 116 26.76 -16.71 10.13
CA ARG A 116 27.06 -15.55 10.98
C ARG A 116 26.43 -14.20 10.53
N ASN A 117 25.66 -14.12 9.46
CA ASN A 117 25.04 -12.91 8.92
C ASN A 117 23.61 -13.14 8.42
N THR A 118 22.97 -14.25 8.77
CA THR A 118 21.61 -14.52 8.36
C THR A 118 20.62 -13.75 9.22
N ARG A 119 19.44 -13.51 8.67
CA ARG A 119 18.33 -12.78 9.30
C ARG A 119 17.10 -13.65 9.22
N PRO A 120 16.07 -13.40 10.04
CA PRO A 120 14.75 -13.94 9.79
C PRO A 120 14.32 -13.68 8.35
N ASP A 121 13.73 -14.68 7.72
CA ASP A 121 13.31 -14.68 6.33
C ASP A 121 11.83 -14.35 6.14
N GLN A 122 11.05 -14.25 7.24
CA GLN A 122 9.65 -13.87 7.18
C GLN A 122 9.30 -12.82 8.24
N PHE A 123 8.44 -11.89 7.83
CA PHE A 123 8.01 -10.75 8.63
C PHE A 123 6.49 -10.61 8.57
N ARG A 124 5.84 -10.55 9.73
CA ARG A 124 4.38 -10.48 9.81
C ARG A 124 3.93 -9.37 10.74
N TRP A 125 3.10 -8.46 10.20
CA TRP A 125 2.43 -7.40 10.95
C TRP A 125 0.98 -7.82 11.22
N MET A 126 0.52 -7.63 12.45
CA MET A 126 -0.80 -8.06 12.93
C MET A 126 -1.61 -6.91 13.50
N ASN A 127 -1.22 -5.67 13.19
CA ASN A 127 -1.89 -4.48 13.67
C ASN A 127 -3.07 -4.08 12.77
N TRP A 128 -3.78 -3.08 13.22
CA TRP A 128 -4.97 -2.51 12.60
C TRP A 128 -4.71 -2.00 11.16
N GLY A 129 -5.70 -2.05 10.33
CA GLY A 129 -5.63 -1.58 8.95
C GLY A 129 -5.15 -2.64 7.97
N GLY A 130 -4.85 -3.83 8.41
CA GLY A 130 -4.53 -4.94 7.53
C GLY A 130 -3.37 -5.81 8.01
N THR A 131 -3.42 -7.05 7.63
CA THR A 131 -2.34 -8.00 7.86
C THR A 131 -1.35 -7.91 6.71
N ARG A 132 -0.06 -7.84 7.03
CA ARG A 132 1.04 -8.00 6.08
C ARG A 132 1.89 -9.19 6.47
N TRP A 133 2.24 -10.02 5.50
CA TRP A 133 3.16 -11.13 5.67
C TRP A 133 4.14 -11.13 4.50
N GLY A 134 5.31 -10.56 4.72
CA GLY A 134 6.40 -10.46 3.75
C GLY A 134 7.40 -11.59 3.88
N VAL A 135 8.06 -11.91 2.78
CA VAL A 135 9.16 -12.87 2.68
C VAL A 135 10.37 -12.18 2.07
N ASP A 136 11.51 -12.38 2.69
CA ASP A 136 12.83 -11.96 2.27
C ASP A 136 13.59 -13.23 1.85
N LEU A 137 13.68 -13.46 0.56
CA LEU A 137 14.20 -14.73 0.01
C LEU A 137 15.73 -14.82 0.03
N ASP A 138 16.41 -13.66 -0.06
CA ASP A 138 17.86 -13.55 -0.09
C ASP A 138 18.46 -13.07 1.24
N GLU A 139 17.61 -12.82 2.25
CA GLU A 139 17.95 -12.37 3.60
C GLU A 139 18.77 -11.07 3.65
N ASP A 140 18.52 -10.18 2.67
CA ASP A 140 19.13 -8.85 2.63
C ASP A 140 18.47 -7.85 3.61
N GLY A 141 17.37 -8.24 4.24
CA GLY A 141 16.56 -7.44 5.17
C GLY A 141 15.44 -6.66 4.46
N ARG A 142 15.19 -6.94 3.19
CA ARG A 142 14.16 -6.29 2.38
C ARG A 142 13.15 -7.34 1.90
N ILE A 143 11.89 -6.98 1.92
CA ILE A 143 10.84 -7.87 1.41
C ILE A 143 10.99 -8.06 -0.11
N ASP A 144 10.99 -9.30 -0.57
CA ASP A 144 11.00 -9.68 -1.98
C ASP A 144 9.60 -10.00 -2.50
N THR A 145 8.75 -10.58 -1.64
CA THR A 145 7.40 -10.98 -2.00
C THR A 145 6.47 -10.99 -0.80
N TRP A 146 5.18 -11.10 -1.05
CA TRP A 146 4.14 -11.12 -0.04
C TRP A 146 3.37 -12.43 -0.09
N LYS A 147 3.15 -13.06 1.07
CA LYS A 147 2.18 -14.14 1.24
C LYS A 147 0.77 -13.60 1.48
N VAL A 148 0.69 -12.51 2.24
CA VAL A 148 -0.56 -11.80 2.53
C VAL A 148 -0.26 -10.31 2.55
N ILE A 149 -1.07 -9.53 1.86
CA ILE A 149 -1.08 -8.07 2.01
C ILE A 149 -2.46 -7.52 1.63
N SER A 150 -3.04 -6.70 2.51
CA SER A 150 -4.30 -6.02 2.23
C SER A 150 -4.15 -4.91 1.19
N ALA A 151 -5.25 -4.49 0.56
CA ALA A 151 -5.24 -3.39 -0.41
C ALA A 151 -4.68 -2.09 0.19
N GLN A 152 -5.09 -1.75 1.42
CA GLN A 152 -4.57 -0.59 2.14
C GLN A 152 -3.05 -0.65 2.33
N GLU A 153 -2.53 -1.79 2.75
CA GLU A 153 -1.10 -1.95 2.98
C GLU A 153 -0.31 -2.03 1.68
N ALA A 154 -0.86 -2.62 0.61
CA ALA A 154 -0.24 -2.61 -0.71
C ALA A 154 -0.14 -1.18 -1.29
N ALA A 155 -1.21 -0.40 -1.18
CA ALA A 155 -1.22 1.01 -1.55
C ALA A 155 -0.20 1.82 -0.74
N ARG A 156 -0.12 1.57 0.59
CA ARG A 156 0.86 2.21 1.46
C ARG A 156 2.30 1.90 1.03
N VAL A 157 2.62 0.62 0.82
CA VAL A 157 3.95 0.20 0.34
C VAL A 157 4.29 0.90 -0.97
N ALA A 158 3.35 0.97 -1.93
CA ALA A 158 3.59 1.63 -3.21
C ALA A 158 3.88 3.12 -3.06
N VAL A 159 3.09 3.85 -2.28
CA VAL A 159 3.26 5.30 -2.07
C VAL A 159 4.55 5.58 -1.28
N GLU A 160 4.81 4.85 -0.18
CA GLU A 160 6.05 4.99 0.60
C GLU A 160 7.29 4.65 -0.23
N ALA A 161 7.20 3.66 -1.12
CA ALA A 161 8.27 3.30 -2.06
C ALA A 161 8.57 4.43 -3.06
N LEU A 162 7.54 5.08 -3.60
CA LEU A 162 7.70 6.26 -4.47
C LEU A 162 8.35 7.42 -3.73
N ILE A 163 7.92 7.71 -2.49
CA ILE A 163 8.51 8.75 -1.64
C ILE A 163 9.99 8.49 -1.38
N ALA A 164 10.36 7.23 -1.15
CA ALA A 164 11.73 6.80 -0.86
C ALA A 164 12.59 6.56 -2.12
N GLY A 165 12.00 6.52 -3.32
CA GLY A 165 12.67 6.10 -4.55
C GLY A 165 13.04 4.61 -4.56
N ASP A 166 12.31 3.77 -3.80
CA ASP A 166 12.60 2.35 -3.63
C ASP A 166 11.84 1.49 -4.66
N LEU A 167 12.44 1.32 -5.84
CA LEU A 167 11.84 0.51 -6.91
C LEU A 167 11.72 -0.97 -6.55
N LYS A 168 12.58 -1.54 -5.70
CA LYS A 168 12.46 -2.92 -5.23
C LYS A 168 11.17 -3.07 -4.43
N ALA A 169 10.94 -2.22 -3.44
CA ALA A 169 9.71 -2.24 -2.64
C ALA A 169 8.45 -2.01 -3.50
N LEU A 170 8.48 -1.02 -4.42
CA LEU A 170 7.37 -0.77 -5.33
C LEU A 170 7.03 -2.02 -6.17
N SER A 171 8.03 -2.68 -6.73
CA SER A 171 7.82 -3.87 -7.58
C SER A 171 7.13 -5.02 -6.83
N THR A 172 7.29 -5.14 -5.51
CA THR A 172 6.67 -6.21 -4.72
C THR A 172 5.14 -6.15 -4.69
N VAL A 173 4.57 -4.97 -4.86
CA VAL A 173 3.12 -4.74 -4.83
C VAL A 173 2.52 -4.43 -6.19
N MET A 174 3.35 -4.25 -7.22
CA MET A 174 2.86 -4.17 -8.61
C MET A 174 2.47 -5.53 -9.14
N LEU A 175 1.46 -5.56 -10.01
CA LEU A 175 1.06 -6.77 -10.74
C LEU A 175 2.22 -7.20 -11.65
N ASN A 176 2.60 -8.46 -11.59
CA ASN A 176 3.67 -9.05 -12.40
C ASN A 176 3.14 -10.16 -13.33
N GLU A 177 4.00 -10.69 -14.18
CA GLU A 177 3.64 -11.75 -15.15
C GLU A 177 3.02 -12.98 -14.47
N ALA A 178 3.57 -13.44 -13.35
CA ALA A 178 3.04 -14.60 -12.63
C ALA A 178 1.67 -14.31 -12.04
N ASP A 179 1.45 -13.11 -11.54
CA ASP A 179 0.16 -12.65 -11.03
C ASP A 179 -0.88 -12.62 -12.17
N ILE A 180 -0.52 -12.06 -13.34
CA ILE A 180 -1.40 -12.01 -14.54
C ILE A 180 -1.79 -13.41 -14.99
N GLN A 181 -0.83 -14.34 -15.03
CA GLN A 181 -1.11 -15.75 -15.35
C GLN A 181 -2.03 -16.40 -14.29
N ALA A 182 -1.86 -16.07 -13.02
CA ALA A 182 -2.72 -16.57 -11.94
C ALA A 182 -4.17 -16.06 -12.02
N LEU A 183 -4.40 -14.87 -12.57
CA LEU A 183 -5.74 -14.33 -12.82
C LEU A 183 -6.47 -15.08 -13.93
N LYS A 184 -5.74 -15.70 -14.86
CA LYS A 184 -6.30 -16.46 -16.02
C LYS A 184 -7.29 -15.64 -16.83
N VAL A 185 -6.96 -14.39 -17.07
CA VAL A 185 -7.76 -13.48 -17.90
C VAL A 185 -7.51 -13.73 -19.39
N PRO A 186 -8.41 -13.30 -20.31
CA PRO A 186 -8.21 -13.40 -21.76
C PRO A 186 -6.90 -12.73 -22.21
N ALA A 187 -6.31 -13.24 -23.31
CA ALA A 187 -5.02 -12.79 -23.80
C ALA A 187 -4.95 -11.26 -24.08
N ALA A 188 -6.04 -10.68 -24.60
CA ALA A 188 -6.12 -9.25 -24.84
C ALA A 188 -6.01 -8.42 -23.54
N MET A 189 -6.74 -8.85 -22.50
CA MET A 189 -6.69 -8.23 -21.17
C MET A 189 -5.34 -8.45 -20.51
N ALA A 190 -4.77 -9.67 -20.59
CA ALA A 190 -3.43 -9.96 -20.09
C ALA A 190 -2.39 -9.02 -20.69
N LYS A 191 -2.48 -8.78 -22.02
CA LYS A 191 -1.58 -7.83 -22.69
C LYS A 191 -1.75 -6.40 -22.17
N GLN A 192 -2.97 -5.92 -21.98
CA GLN A 192 -3.22 -4.58 -21.43
C GLN A 192 -2.63 -4.44 -20.02
N LEU A 193 -2.77 -5.46 -19.17
CA LEU A 193 -2.18 -5.49 -17.83
C LEU A 193 -0.65 -5.48 -17.88
N GLN A 194 -0.03 -6.25 -18.81
CA GLN A 194 1.41 -6.24 -19.04
C GLN A 194 1.89 -4.85 -19.50
N ASP A 195 1.20 -4.22 -20.44
CA ASP A 195 1.53 -2.88 -20.94
C ASP A 195 1.37 -1.82 -19.82
N ALA A 196 0.35 -1.97 -18.96
CA ALA A 196 0.11 -1.08 -17.83
C ALA A 196 1.23 -1.17 -16.77
N THR A 197 1.82 -2.34 -16.56
CA THR A 197 2.90 -2.56 -15.57
C THR A 197 4.30 -2.48 -16.16
N ALA A 198 4.44 -2.41 -17.49
CA ALA A 198 5.73 -2.27 -18.16
C ALA A 198 6.45 -0.96 -17.79
N ASP A 199 7.78 -0.95 -17.94
CA ASP A 199 8.63 0.22 -17.72
C ASP A 199 8.46 0.88 -16.33
N LEU A 200 8.37 0.05 -15.29
CA LEU A 200 8.17 0.51 -13.91
C LEU A 200 9.11 1.67 -13.49
N PRO A 201 10.42 1.66 -13.80
CA PRO A 201 11.30 2.77 -13.43
C PRO A 201 10.89 4.09 -14.07
N LYS A 202 10.52 4.07 -15.35
CA LYS A 202 10.09 5.28 -16.08
C LYS A 202 8.77 5.81 -15.54
N LYS A 203 7.80 4.94 -15.27
CA LYS A 203 6.50 5.32 -14.71
C LYS A 203 6.63 5.86 -13.30
N ALA A 204 7.46 5.24 -12.46
CA ALA A 204 7.76 5.73 -11.11
C ALA A 204 8.43 7.11 -11.15
N GLN A 205 9.40 7.33 -12.05
CA GLN A 205 10.02 8.63 -12.22
C GLN A 205 9.02 9.69 -12.68
N ALA A 206 8.13 9.37 -13.61
CA ALA A 206 7.08 10.27 -14.07
C ALA A 206 6.11 10.64 -12.93
N SER A 207 5.73 9.67 -12.10
CA SER A 207 4.85 9.89 -10.95
C SER A 207 5.42 10.93 -9.96
N VAL A 208 6.71 10.91 -9.69
CA VAL A 208 7.36 11.85 -8.75
C VAL A 208 7.92 13.10 -9.42
N ALA A 209 7.77 13.26 -10.74
CA ALA A 209 8.27 14.43 -11.47
C ALA A 209 7.63 15.73 -10.98
N ASN A 210 6.36 15.69 -10.54
CA ASN A 210 5.70 16.80 -9.85
C ASN A 210 5.94 16.73 -8.33
N ALA A 211 7.12 17.14 -7.90
CA ALA A 211 7.56 17.10 -6.50
C ALA A 211 6.72 17.98 -5.52
N LYS A 212 5.70 18.71 -6.01
CA LYS A 212 4.82 19.51 -5.15
C LYS A 212 3.91 18.65 -4.28
N VAL A 213 3.43 17.52 -4.81
CA VAL A 213 2.49 16.63 -4.13
C VAL A 213 3.19 15.43 -3.52
N LEU A 214 4.14 14.81 -4.24
CA LEU A 214 4.84 13.62 -3.75
C LEU A 214 6.35 13.89 -3.72
N ASN A 215 6.95 13.90 -2.54
CA ASN A 215 8.37 14.17 -2.33
C ASN A 215 8.86 13.48 -1.05
N THR A 216 10.17 13.55 -0.77
CA THR A 216 10.81 12.87 0.37
C THR A 216 10.33 13.31 1.77
N ARG A 217 9.53 14.38 1.87
CA ARG A 217 8.93 14.86 3.13
C ARG A 217 7.47 14.46 3.25
N SER A 218 6.89 13.91 2.19
CA SER A 218 5.51 13.43 2.21
C SER A 218 5.37 12.27 3.19
N VAL A 219 4.27 12.25 3.94
CA VAL A 219 3.96 11.21 4.92
C VAL A 219 2.64 10.57 4.52
N TRP A 220 2.60 9.24 4.46
CA TRP A 220 1.37 8.49 4.27
C TRP A 220 0.35 8.82 5.36
N VAL A 221 -0.90 9.04 4.97
CA VAL A 221 -1.99 9.31 5.92
C VAL A 221 -3.00 8.17 5.93
N ARG A 222 -3.66 7.90 4.80
CA ARG A 222 -4.70 6.88 4.72
C ARG A 222 -4.97 6.43 3.29
N PHE A 223 -5.56 5.25 3.20
CA PHE A 223 -6.20 4.71 2.01
C PHE A 223 -7.67 5.12 1.98
N ASP A 224 -8.19 5.54 0.84
CA ASP A 224 -9.54 6.08 0.67
C ASP A 224 -10.14 5.50 -0.63
N PRO A 225 -10.46 4.21 -0.66
CA PRO A 225 -11.00 3.55 -1.84
C PRO A 225 -12.52 3.69 -1.89
N PRO A 226 -13.14 3.60 -3.08
CA PRO A 226 -14.54 3.21 -3.19
C PRO A 226 -14.73 1.78 -2.66
N PRO A 227 -15.97 1.29 -2.50
CA PRO A 227 -16.19 -0.12 -2.26
C PRO A 227 -15.56 -0.98 -3.37
N PRO A 228 -15.00 -2.16 -3.04
CA PRO A 228 -14.47 -3.07 -4.05
C PRO A 228 -15.59 -3.60 -4.93
N GLY A 229 -15.31 -3.71 -6.23
CA GLY A 229 -16.21 -4.32 -7.20
C GLY A 229 -15.89 -5.80 -7.43
N LEU A 230 -16.86 -6.51 -7.99
CA LEU A 230 -16.72 -7.90 -8.43
C LEU A 230 -16.81 -7.94 -9.96
N VAL A 231 -15.74 -8.38 -10.61
CA VAL A 231 -15.72 -8.62 -12.05
C VAL A 231 -16.06 -10.08 -12.29
N LEU A 232 -17.25 -10.34 -12.82
CA LEU A 232 -17.75 -11.71 -12.99
C LEU A 232 -16.95 -12.44 -14.08
N ALA A 233 -16.61 -13.71 -13.82
CA ALA A 233 -15.86 -14.55 -14.75
C ALA A 233 -16.56 -14.69 -16.09
N GLU A 234 -17.88 -14.87 -16.09
CA GLU A 234 -18.71 -14.99 -17.28
C GLU A 234 -18.73 -13.73 -18.17
N GLN A 235 -18.52 -12.55 -17.58
CA GLN A 235 -18.48 -11.28 -18.29
C GLN A 235 -17.08 -10.94 -18.79
N SER A 236 -16.06 -11.20 -17.95
CA SER A 236 -14.67 -10.85 -18.23
C SER A 236 -13.93 -11.91 -19.05
N GLY A 237 -14.45 -13.14 -19.11
CA GLY A 237 -13.75 -14.29 -19.68
C GLY A 237 -12.61 -14.81 -18.81
N ALA A 238 -12.46 -14.32 -17.57
CA ALA A 238 -11.51 -14.85 -16.61
C ALA A 238 -11.96 -16.24 -16.12
N ALA A 239 -11.04 -17.05 -15.57
CA ALA A 239 -11.41 -18.38 -15.06
C ALA A 239 -12.18 -18.35 -13.73
N ARG A 240 -12.24 -17.20 -13.07
CA ARG A 240 -12.98 -16.97 -11.80
C ARG A 240 -13.34 -15.50 -11.67
N ASP A 241 -14.27 -15.21 -10.78
CA ASP A 241 -14.57 -13.83 -10.39
C ASP A 241 -13.35 -13.14 -9.78
N LEU A 242 -13.16 -11.87 -10.11
CA LEU A 242 -12.07 -11.04 -9.61
C LEU A 242 -12.61 -9.97 -8.68
N VAL A 243 -11.95 -9.77 -7.56
CA VAL A 243 -12.25 -8.67 -6.64
C VAL A 243 -11.28 -7.54 -6.95
N VAL A 244 -11.82 -6.35 -7.27
CA VAL A 244 -11.03 -5.20 -7.70
C VAL A 244 -11.46 -3.92 -7.00
N TYR A 245 -10.53 -3.01 -6.80
CA TYR A 245 -10.80 -1.58 -6.62
C TYR A 245 -10.55 -0.89 -7.94
N GLU A 246 -11.54 -0.22 -8.49
CA GLU A 246 -11.40 0.44 -9.80
C GLU A 246 -10.55 1.71 -9.71
N ASN A 247 -10.87 2.57 -8.77
CA ASN A 247 -10.28 3.91 -8.62
C ASN A 247 -9.91 4.16 -7.15
N ALA A 248 -8.95 3.38 -6.65
CA ALA A 248 -8.48 3.56 -5.28
C ALA A 248 -7.68 4.87 -5.15
N MET A 249 -7.90 5.55 -4.04
CA MET A 249 -7.25 6.80 -3.68
C MET A 249 -6.48 6.66 -2.38
N ALA A 250 -5.51 7.55 -2.16
CA ALA A 250 -4.79 7.68 -0.91
C ALA A 250 -4.49 9.14 -0.62
N TYR A 251 -4.26 9.44 0.65
CA TYR A 251 -3.82 10.76 1.10
C TYR A 251 -2.40 10.70 1.63
N VAL A 252 -1.62 11.72 1.25
CA VAL A 252 -0.32 12.03 1.84
C VAL A 252 -0.35 13.42 2.47
N GLN A 253 0.45 13.63 3.49
CA GLN A 253 0.58 14.92 4.16
C GLN A 253 1.92 15.56 3.83
N ASN A 254 1.90 16.82 3.44
CA ASN A 254 3.05 17.70 3.22
C ASN A 254 2.94 18.92 4.12
N GLY A 255 3.60 18.88 5.29
CA GLY A 255 3.41 19.90 6.33
C GLY A 255 1.96 19.89 6.85
N GLU A 256 1.23 20.99 6.65
CA GLU A 256 -0.19 21.09 7.03
C GLU A 256 -1.16 20.72 5.92
N LYS A 257 -0.67 20.53 4.68
CA LYS A 257 -1.50 20.22 3.50
C LYS A 257 -1.68 18.72 3.32
N LEU A 258 -2.93 18.31 3.05
CA LEU A 258 -3.27 16.99 2.57
C LEU A 258 -3.35 17.00 1.04
N ASP A 259 -2.61 16.10 0.42
CA ASP A 259 -2.60 15.91 -1.03
C ASP A 259 -3.16 14.54 -1.40
N LEU A 260 -3.85 14.47 -2.53
CA LEU A 260 -4.51 13.27 -3.02
C LEU A 260 -3.61 12.53 -4.02
N ILE A 261 -3.55 11.21 -3.88
CA ILE A 261 -2.83 10.31 -4.77
C ILE A 261 -3.84 9.35 -5.39
N SER A 262 -3.89 9.26 -6.70
CA SER A 262 -4.57 8.18 -7.39
C SER A 262 -3.73 6.91 -7.27
N VAL A 263 -4.20 5.93 -6.55
CA VAL A 263 -3.61 4.58 -6.50
C VAL A 263 -4.01 3.80 -7.76
N GLY A 264 -5.19 4.12 -8.31
CA GLY A 264 -5.72 3.50 -9.50
C GLY A 264 -6.38 2.15 -9.24
N GLU A 265 -6.37 1.31 -10.27
CA GLU A 265 -6.96 -0.02 -10.17
C GLU A 265 -6.09 -0.99 -9.36
N MET A 266 -6.72 -1.75 -8.49
CA MET A 266 -6.08 -2.81 -7.72
C MET A 266 -6.87 -4.11 -7.85
N VAL A 267 -6.19 -5.24 -7.86
CA VAL A 267 -6.79 -6.57 -7.97
C VAL A 267 -6.26 -7.51 -6.90
N GLN A 268 -7.14 -8.38 -6.41
CA GLN A 268 -6.76 -9.43 -5.47
C GLN A 268 -6.31 -10.70 -6.19
N VAL A 269 -5.05 -11.10 -5.95
CA VAL A 269 -4.45 -12.34 -6.45
C VAL A 269 -4.19 -13.27 -5.26
N GLY A 270 -5.10 -14.21 -5.00
CA GLY A 270 -5.06 -15.00 -3.77
C GLY A 270 -5.26 -14.13 -2.54
N ASP A 271 -4.29 -14.16 -1.61
CA ASP A 271 -4.31 -13.34 -0.38
C ASP A 271 -3.52 -12.03 -0.53
N VAL A 272 -3.10 -11.69 -1.76
CA VAL A 272 -2.23 -10.55 -2.06
C VAL A 272 -2.98 -9.54 -2.92
N TRP A 273 -3.03 -8.29 -2.48
CA TRP A 273 -3.50 -7.20 -3.32
C TRP A 273 -2.35 -6.61 -4.14
N LYS A 274 -2.62 -6.35 -5.41
CA LYS A 274 -1.67 -5.84 -6.40
C LYS A 274 -2.21 -4.61 -7.10
N LEU A 275 -1.31 -3.67 -7.40
CA LEU A 275 -1.61 -2.48 -8.18
C LEU A 275 -1.42 -2.76 -9.67
N VAL A 276 -2.36 -2.32 -10.49
CA VAL A 276 -2.31 -2.41 -11.96
C VAL A 276 -1.46 -1.28 -12.56
N SER A 277 -1.41 -0.13 -11.89
CA SER A 277 -0.63 1.03 -12.34
C SER A 277 0.15 1.67 -11.20
N VAL A 278 1.19 2.43 -11.55
CA VAL A 278 1.96 3.21 -10.57
C VAL A 278 1.11 4.34 -10.01
N PRO A 279 1.03 4.52 -8.68
CA PRO A 279 0.30 5.63 -8.08
C PRO A 279 0.73 6.99 -8.63
N THR A 280 -0.22 7.87 -8.89
CA THR A 280 0.02 9.18 -9.50
C THR A 280 -0.55 10.30 -8.63
N PRO A 281 0.24 11.35 -8.32
CA PRO A 281 -0.28 12.52 -7.65
C PRO A 281 -1.38 13.21 -8.45
N LEU A 282 -2.46 13.59 -7.78
CA LEU A 282 -3.53 14.38 -8.39
C LEU A 282 -3.32 15.86 -8.06
N ASP A 283 -3.29 16.68 -9.10
CA ASP A 283 -3.30 18.12 -8.90
C ASP A 283 -4.73 18.57 -8.62
N THR A 284 -5.03 18.82 -7.33
CA THR A 284 -6.35 19.26 -6.87
C THR A 284 -6.64 20.73 -7.15
N SER A 285 -5.82 21.39 -7.98
CA SER A 285 -6.02 22.81 -8.35
C SER A 285 -7.21 23.03 -9.29
N GLY A 286 -8.34 22.34 -9.08
CA GLY A 286 -9.63 22.67 -9.67
C GLY A 286 -10.11 21.82 -10.84
N GLN A 287 -9.42 20.78 -11.23
CA GLN A 287 -9.88 19.86 -12.28
C GLN A 287 -10.53 18.61 -11.67
N ALA A 288 -11.77 18.33 -12.07
CA ALA A 288 -12.35 17.01 -11.89
C ALA A 288 -11.49 16.03 -12.70
N VAL A 289 -10.69 15.22 -12.01
CA VAL A 289 -9.94 14.15 -12.66
C VAL A 289 -10.96 13.11 -13.08
N VAL A 290 -11.26 13.04 -14.35
CA VAL A 290 -11.96 11.91 -14.94
C VAL A 290 -10.98 10.73 -14.88
N VAL A 291 -11.09 9.94 -13.84
CA VAL A 291 -10.36 8.69 -13.76
C VAL A 291 -11.08 7.74 -14.71
N MET A 292 -10.47 7.47 -15.85
CA MET A 292 -10.98 6.47 -16.80
C MET A 292 -11.04 5.12 -16.09
N GLY A 293 -12.13 4.36 -16.33
CA GLY A 293 -12.34 3.04 -15.72
C GLY A 293 -11.14 2.12 -15.90
N GLY A 294 -10.96 1.21 -14.94
CA GLY A 294 -9.83 0.28 -14.92
C GLY A 294 -9.89 -0.77 -16.04
N ILE A 295 -8.77 -1.39 -16.35
CA ILE A 295 -8.64 -2.44 -17.39
C ILE A 295 -9.58 -3.63 -17.08
N LEU A 296 -9.66 -4.02 -15.81
CA LEU A 296 -10.43 -5.19 -15.38
C LEU A 296 -11.93 -4.89 -15.33
N MET A 297 -12.32 -3.72 -14.82
CA MET A 297 -13.73 -3.35 -14.68
C MET A 297 -14.40 -3.08 -16.03
N GLN A 298 -13.73 -2.41 -16.97
CA GLN A 298 -14.29 -2.17 -18.31
C GLN A 298 -14.64 -3.47 -19.05
N SER A 299 -13.85 -4.50 -18.87
CA SER A 299 -14.10 -5.80 -19.51
C SER A 299 -15.28 -6.56 -18.89
N GLY A 300 -15.66 -6.24 -17.64
CA GLY A 300 -16.82 -6.83 -16.95
C GLY A 300 -18.17 -6.24 -17.37
N MET A 301 -18.18 -5.10 -18.04
CA MET A 301 -19.40 -4.43 -18.50
C MET A 301 -19.93 -4.93 -19.85
N GLY A 302 -19.59 -6.10 -20.22
CA GLY A 302 -20.17 -7.06 -21.11
C GLY A 302 -20.75 -6.65 -22.46
N GLY A 303 -20.23 -7.26 -23.47
CA GLY A 303 -20.85 -7.43 -24.78
C GLY A 303 -20.04 -6.82 -25.90
N ASP A 304 -19.45 -7.69 -26.72
CA ASP A 304 -18.95 -7.48 -28.10
C ASP A 304 -18.28 -6.12 -28.47
N SER A 305 -17.53 -5.54 -27.55
CA SER A 305 -16.75 -4.33 -27.82
C SER A 305 -15.25 -4.55 -27.59
N ALA A 306 -14.72 -5.71 -27.93
CA ALA A 306 -13.29 -5.89 -28.19
C ALA A 306 -12.97 -5.28 -29.58
N GLY A 307 -13.29 -4.01 -29.73
CA GLY A 307 -12.74 -3.15 -30.78
C GLY A 307 -11.42 -2.58 -30.27
N PRO A 308 -10.46 -2.27 -31.15
CA PRO A 308 -9.26 -1.54 -30.81
C PRO A 308 -9.66 -0.28 -30.05
N THR A 309 -8.82 0.18 -29.10
CA THR A 309 -8.95 1.48 -28.42
C THR A 309 -9.66 2.45 -29.36
N GLN A 310 -11.00 2.57 -29.20
CA GLN A 310 -11.75 3.41 -30.14
C GLN A 310 -11.30 4.81 -29.80
N GLU A 311 -10.53 5.39 -30.70
CA GLU A 311 -10.17 6.80 -30.65
C GLU A 311 -11.45 7.59 -30.38
N MET A 312 -11.44 8.32 -29.28
CA MET A 312 -12.49 9.27 -28.94
C MET A 312 -12.81 10.07 -30.21
N SER A 313 -14.07 10.26 -30.53
CA SER A 313 -14.42 11.02 -31.76
C SER A 313 -13.72 12.39 -31.74
N ALA A 314 -13.29 12.85 -32.90
CA ALA A 314 -12.65 14.18 -33.02
C ALA A 314 -13.50 15.28 -32.39
N ASP A 315 -14.83 15.15 -32.49
CA ASP A 315 -15.78 16.10 -31.90
C ASP A 315 -15.76 16.01 -30.37
N MET A 316 -15.70 14.81 -29.78
CA MET A 316 -15.63 14.62 -28.33
C MET A 316 -14.30 15.14 -27.79
N GLN A 317 -13.18 14.85 -28.47
CA GLN A 317 -11.86 15.38 -28.09
C GLN A 317 -11.86 16.92 -28.11
N LYS A 318 -12.49 17.52 -29.09
CA LYS A 318 -12.60 18.98 -29.19
C LYS A 318 -13.42 19.55 -28.03
N VAL A 319 -14.57 18.97 -27.71
CA VAL A 319 -15.42 19.45 -26.60
C VAL A 319 -14.73 19.27 -25.26
N LEU A 320 -13.98 18.18 -25.06
CA LEU A 320 -13.15 18.00 -23.89
C LEU A 320 -12.04 19.04 -23.77
N ALA A 321 -11.35 19.34 -24.86
CA ALA A 321 -10.34 20.39 -24.88
C ALA A 321 -10.95 21.78 -24.57
N ASP A 322 -12.15 22.05 -25.09
CA ASP A 322 -12.88 23.31 -24.82
C ASP A 322 -13.29 23.37 -23.32
N LEU A 323 -13.75 22.26 -22.75
CA LEU A 323 -14.08 22.17 -21.31
C LEU A 323 -12.83 22.36 -20.44
N GLN A 324 -11.74 21.70 -20.78
CA GLN A 324 -10.46 21.88 -20.10
C GLN A 324 -10.00 23.35 -20.14
N LYS A 325 -10.04 23.99 -21.30
CA LYS A 325 -9.66 25.38 -21.44
C LYS A 325 -10.57 26.33 -20.65
N LEU A 326 -11.86 26.00 -20.54
CA LEU A 326 -12.80 26.76 -19.74
C LEU A 326 -12.46 26.62 -18.23
N ASP A 327 -12.17 25.42 -17.78
CA ASP A 327 -11.84 25.13 -16.38
C ASP A 327 -10.45 25.70 -16.00
N GLU A 328 -9.47 25.70 -16.90
CA GLU A 328 -8.16 26.37 -16.71
C GLU A 328 -8.31 27.90 -16.50
N ASN A 329 -9.34 28.49 -17.07
CA ASN A 329 -9.64 29.92 -16.95
C ASN A 329 -10.83 30.17 -16.00
N SER A 330 -11.07 29.26 -15.06
CA SER A 330 -12.17 29.39 -14.11
C SER A 330 -12.04 30.69 -13.27
N PRO A 331 -13.11 31.47 -13.14
CA PRO A 331 -13.07 32.67 -12.33
C PRO A 331 -12.83 32.35 -10.87
N PRO A 332 -12.10 33.22 -10.14
CA PRO A 332 -11.90 33.04 -8.70
C PRO A 332 -13.24 33.12 -7.95
N PRO A 333 -13.34 32.50 -6.76
CA PRO A 333 -14.60 32.43 -6.00
C PRO A 333 -15.23 33.79 -5.64
N ASP A 334 -14.43 34.83 -5.60
CA ASP A 334 -14.81 36.23 -5.31
C ASP A 334 -15.08 37.05 -6.57
N ALA A 335 -15.10 36.43 -7.76
CA ALA A 335 -15.45 37.13 -9.00
C ALA A 335 -16.89 37.65 -8.97
N ALA A 336 -17.18 38.63 -9.87
CA ALA A 336 -18.53 39.18 -9.99
C ALA A 336 -19.55 38.05 -10.25
N PRO A 337 -20.74 38.05 -9.58
CA PRO A 337 -21.75 36.99 -9.70
C PRO A 337 -22.09 36.66 -11.15
N LYS A 338 -22.17 37.67 -12.03
CA LYS A 338 -22.42 37.47 -13.47
C LYS A 338 -21.33 36.62 -14.13
N THR A 339 -20.06 36.85 -13.79
CA THR A 339 -18.93 36.09 -14.37
C THR A 339 -18.99 34.63 -13.94
N LEU A 340 -19.37 34.35 -12.69
CA LEU A 340 -19.55 32.98 -12.14
C LEU A 340 -20.74 32.30 -12.83
N VAL A 341 -21.86 33.02 -13.02
CA VAL A 341 -23.02 32.49 -13.72
C VAL A 341 -22.66 32.17 -15.20
N ASP A 342 -22.00 33.07 -15.90
CA ASP A 342 -21.59 32.87 -17.31
C ASP A 342 -20.65 31.64 -17.43
N TYR A 343 -19.73 31.45 -16.49
CA TYR A 343 -18.86 30.28 -16.42
C TYR A 343 -19.65 28.98 -16.19
N ASN A 344 -20.56 28.95 -15.21
CA ASN A 344 -21.36 27.75 -14.89
C ASN A 344 -22.26 27.37 -16.08
N VAL A 345 -22.87 28.35 -16.79
CA VAL A 345 -23.67 28.10 -17.99
C VAL A 345 -22.81 27.53 -19.12
N ALA A 346 -21.62 28.11 -19.36
CA ALA A 346 -20.72 27.61 -20.38
C ALA A 346 -20.26 26.16 -20.09
N ARG A 347 -19.94 25.87 -18.83
CA ARG A 347 -19.53 24.54 -18.39
C ARG A 347 -20.64 23.52 -18.52
N ALA A 348 -21.87 23.88 -18.14
CA ALA A 348 -23.04 23.03 -18.29
C ALA A 348 -23.30 22.68 -19.77
N ASN A 349 -23.22 23.64 -20.67
CA ASN A 349 -23.40 23.43 -22.10
C ASN A 349 -22.35 22.49 -22.71
N LEU A 350 -21.11 22.52 -22.23
CA LEU A 350 -20.05 21.60 -22.68
C LEU A 350 -20.28 20.19 -22.14
N SER A 351 -20.70 20.05 -20.88
CA SER A 351 -21.04 18.75 -20.28
C SER A 351 -22.24 18.11 -20.98
N GLU A 352 -23.26 18.88 -21.31
CA GLU A 352 -24.41 18.41 -22.10
C GLU A 352 -24.01 17.91 -23.49
N LYS A 353 -23.11 18.63 -24.17
CA LYS A 353 -22.56 18.18 -25.45
C LYS A 353 -21.79 16.90 -25.34
N LEU A 354 -20.98 16.70 -24.25
CA LEU A 354 -20.27 15.47 -24.01
C LEU A 354 -21.24 14.30 -23.78
N ALA A 355 -22.31 14.51 -23.01
CA ALA A 355 -23.37 13.52 -22.86
C ALA A 355 -24.03 13.14 -24.19
N GLY A 356 -24.26 14.12 -25.07
CA GLY A 356 -24.82 13.90 -26.40
C GLY A 356 -23.86 13.23 -27.41
N LEU A 357 -22.54 13.33 -27.18
CA LEU A 357 -21.51 12.71 -28.01
C LEU A 357 -21.07 11.34 -27.47
N SER A 358 -21.52 10.98 -26.26
CA SER A 358 -21.25 9.69 -25.62
C SER A 358 -21.83 8.55 -26.45
N ARG A 359 -21.09 7.44 -26.53
CA ARG A 359 -21.46 6.30 -27.36
C ARG A 359 -22.15 5.19 -26.57
N THR A 360 -21.97 5.19 -25.25
CA THR A 360 -22.59 4.24 -24.34
C THR A 360 -23.53 4.95 -23.37
N GLU A 361 -24.57 4.25 -22.90
CA GLU A 361 -25.49 4.79 -21.91
C GLU A 361 -24.75 5.14 -20.59
N ASP A 362 -23.77 4.37 -20.21
CA ASP A 362 -23.00 4.59 -18.99
C ASP A 362 -22.14 5.86 -19.09
N GLU A 363 -21.44 6.06 -20.20
CA GLU A 363 -20.69 7.29 -20.45
C GLU A 363 -21.62 8.50 -20.47
N GLN A 364 -22.77 8.37 -21.10
CA GLN A 364 -23.82 9.40 -21.13
C GLN A 364 -24.33 9.70 -19.71
N LEU A 365 -24.63 8.68 -18.92
CA LEU A 365 -25.08 8.82 -17.53
C LEU A 365 -24.04 9.50 -16.65
N GLN A 366 -22.76 9.18 -16.80
CA GLN A 366 -21.67 9.85 -16.08
C GLN A 366 -21.64 11.35 -16.37
N TRP A 367 -21.73 11.76 -17.64
CA TRP A 367 -21.77 13.16 -18.02
C TRP A 367 -23.03 13.87 -17.50
N ILE A 368 -24.18 13.21 -17.56
CA ILE A 368 -25.46 13.73 -17.03
C ILE A 368 -25.37 13.88 -15.50
N GLN A 369 -24.79 12.93 -14.79
CA GLN A 369 -24.62 13.01 -13.35
C GLN A 369 -23.69 14.17 -12.96
N GLN A 370 -22.54 14.31 -13.64
CA GLN A 370 -21.60 15.41 -13.42
C GLN A 370 -22.25 16.78 -13.74
N LEU A 371 -23.05 16.85 -14.80
CA LEU A 371 -23.85 18.03 -15.15
C LEU A 371 -24.83 18.36 -14.02
N THR A 372 -25.59 17.37 -13.55
CA THR A 372 -26.62 17.56 -12.51
C THR A 372 -26.00 18.04 -11.20
N ASP A 373 -24.88 17.43 -10.77
CA ASP A 373 -24.18 17.82 -9.55
C ASP A 373 -23.64 19.24 -9.63
N SER A 374 -23.05 19.61 -10.77
CA SER A 374 -22.52 20.95 -11.02
C SER A 374 -23.63 22.01 -11.03
N LEU A 375 -24.75 21.74 -11.70
CA LEU A 375 -25.90 22.64 -11.77
C LEU A 375 -26.59 22.76 -10.41
N SER A 376 -26.75 21.66 -9.67
CA SER A 376 -27.35 21.67 -8.34
C SER A 376 -26.55 22.56 -7.37
N THR A 377 -25.23 22.42 -7.39
CA THR A 377 -24.34 23.24 -6.55
C THR A 377 -24.38 24.71 -6.95
N ALA A 378 -24.35 25.01 -8.25
CA ALA A 378 -24.41 26.38 -8.74
C ALA A 378 -25.76 27.04 -8.45
N ALA A 379 -26.87 26.29 -8.61
CA ALA A 379 -28.22 26.80 -8.35
C ALA A 379 -28.44 27.07 -6.84
N GLN A 380 -27.98 26.17 -5.96
CA GLN A 380 -28.06 26.36 -4.50
C GLN A 380 -27.28 27.59 -4.05
N SER A 381 -26.21 27.93 -4.74
CA SER A 381 -25.38 29.11 -4.48
C SER A 381 -25.90 30.38 -5.17
N GLY A 382 -27.00 30.32 -5.92
CA GLY A 382 -27.50 31.43 -6.72
C GLY A 382 -26.61 31.83 -7.89
N LEU A 383 -25.72 30.92 -8.34
CA LEU A 383 -24.74 31.16 -9.40
C LEU A 383 -25.14 30.42 -10.69
N TYR A 384 -26.40 30.11 -10.87
CA TYR A 384 -27.00 29.58 -12.10
C TYR A 384 -28.39 30.23 -12.30
N PRO A 385 -28.80 30.55 -13.56
CA PRO A 385 -30.06 31.20 -13.84
C PRO A 385 -31.28 30.37 -13.46
#